data_d3388b1fcf69c6737569059709d77cb7
#
_entry.id   d3388b1fcf69c6737569059709d77cb7
#
_cell.length_a   1.000
_cell.length_b   1.000
_cell.length_c   1.000
_cell.angle_alpha   90.00
_cell.angle_beta   90.00
_cell.angle_gamma   90.00
#
_symmetry.space_group_name_H-M   'P 1'
#
loop_
_entity.id
_entity.type
_entity.pdbx_description
1 polymer ?
#
loop_
_entity_poly.entity_id
_entity_poly.type
_entity_poly.pdbx_seq_one_letter_code
_entity_poly.pdbx_strand_id
1 'polypeptide(L)'
;VKTRNPTKLAALMLCVLGGTPAATQSAPPTAVRVTPDNFARAETDMYFTNVVGRAGLGRLDHYRELMPIARQTVVRPNRDTLYSSGVFDLDAGSVTITLPDAGKRFLSLQIIDEDHYVPIVVYGGGTHRFTREQVGTRYMLAGIRILIDPTDAKDAEKVHALQDAIKVSQPGGPGAFEAPQWDKASQKQVRDALGALRATVPDFKRAFGPRGQVDPVRHLIGAATAWGGNPDKDATYLNVTPAKNDGATVHRLTVGAVPVDGFWSISVYNAQGYFDASQSSFTLNSLTAKKSPDGTVTVQFGGCNKAPANCLSIVPGWNYMVRLYRPRPEILDSQWVFPEAQPAP
;
A
#
# COMPACT_ATOMS: atom_id res chain seq x y z
N VAL A 1 23.14 -44.73 -94.52
CA VAL A 1 21.89 -44.30 -95.03
C VAL A 1 21.29 -43.33 -94.01
N LYS A 2 20.85 -42.13 -94.40
CA LYS A 2 20.56 -40.88 -93.70
C LYS A 2 19.55 -40.99 -92.54
N THR A 3 19.90 -40.48 -91.37
CA THR A 3 19.04 -40.20 -90.22
C THR A 3 18.78 -38.69 -90.10
N ARG A 4 17.51 -38.31 -90.08
CA ARG A 4 17.03 -36.97 -89.86
C ARG A 4 16.76 -36.77 -88.38
N ASN A 5 17.30 -35.69 -87.78
CA ASN A 5 17.01 -35.20 -86.44
C ASN A 5 15.67 -34.44 -86.43
N PRO A 6 14.88 -34.54 -85.34
CA PRO A 6 13.81 -33.58 -85.08
C PRO A 6 14.22 -32.54 -84.04
N THR A 7 13.93 -31.31 -84.36
CA THR A 7 14.09 -30.09 -83.60
C THR A 7 13.23 -30.11 -82.31
N LYS A 8 13.82 -29.89 -81.18
CA LYS A 8 13.13 -29.68 -79.92
C LYS A 8 12.79 -28.18 -79.68
N LEU A 9 11.54 -27.88 -79.63
CA LEU A 9 11.00 -26.59 -79.21
C LEU A 9 11.13 -26.49 -77.71
N ALA A 10 11.89 -25.49 -77.23
CA ALA A 10 11.99 -25.16 -75.81
C ALA A 10 10.85 -24.17 -75.47
N ALA A 11 9.93 -24.59 -74.63
CA ALA A 11 8.94 -23.69 -74.01
C ALA A 11 9.54 -22.94 -72.84
N LEU A 12 9.61 -21.62 -72.96
CA LEU A 12 10.08 -20.71 -71.88
C LEU A 12 8.93 -20.52 -70.88
N MET A 13 9.05 -21.12 -69.70
CA MET A 13 8.10 -20.98 -68.59
C MET A 13 8.51 -19.77 -67.75
N LEU A 14 7.73 -18.68 -67.84
CA LEU A 14 7.93 -17.46 -67.06
C LEU A 14 7.40 -17.72 -65.65
N CYS A 15 8.28 -17.96 -64.66
CA CYS A 15 7.92 -17.97 -63.24
C CYS A 15 7.74 -16.55 -62.74
N VAL A 16 6.49 -16.12 -62.57
CA VAL A 16 6.16 -14.90 -61.81
C VAL A 16 6.35 -15.20 -60.32
N LEU A 17 7.45 -14.76 -59.78
CA LEU A 17 7.70 -14.73 -58.31
C LEU A 17 6.80 -13.68 -57.69
N GLY A 18 5.62 -14.07 -57.20
CA GLY A 18 4.80 -13.25 -56.32
C GLY A 18 5.49 -13.06 -54.99
N GLY A 19 6.19 -11.93 -54.80
CA GLY A 19 6.73 -11.51 -53.52
C GLY A 19 5.57 -11.17 -52.58
N THR A 20 5.31 -12.02 -51.57
CA THR A 20 4.50 -11.65 -50.42
C THR A 20 5.20 -10.50 -49.68
N PRO A 21 4.49 -9.40 -49.38
CA PRO A 21 5.09 -8.34 -48.56
C PRO A 21 5.44 -8.93 -47.18
N ALA A 22 6.72 -8.87 -46.79
CA ALA A 22 7.17 -9.19 -45.46
C ALA A 22 6.46 -8.23 -44.50
N ALA A 23 5.64 -8.76 -43.58
CA ALA A 23 5.09 -7.99 -42.49
C ALA A 23 6.26 -7.42 -41.71
N THR A 24 6.42 -6.10 -41.73
CA THR A 24 7.35 -5.37 -40.89
C THR A 24 6.95 -5.63 -39.44
N GLN A 25 7.64 -6.54 -38.77
CA GLN A 25 7.54 -6.66 -37.34
C GLN A 25 8.07 -5.32 -36.76
N SER A 26 7.16 -4.53 -36.19
CA SER A 26 7.55 -3.35 -35.43
C SER A 26 8.49 -3.81 -34.32
N ALA A 27 9.67 -3.16 -34.20
CA ALA A 27 10.58 -3.39 -33.08
C ALA A 27 9.79 -3.27 -31.77
N PRO A 28 10.06 -4.11 -30.76
CA PRO A 28 9.40 -3.99 -29.47
C PRO A 28 9.65 -2.59 -28.92
N PRO A 29 8.63 -1.96 -28.29
CA PRO A 29 8.79 -0.61 -27.75
C PRO A 29 9.96 -0.58 -26.78
N THR A 30 10.85 0.40 -26.98
CA THR A 30 12.03 0.59 -26.11
C THR A 30 11.54 0.91 -24.71
N ALA A 31 12.01 0.17 -23.71
CA ALA A 31 11.66 0.40 -22.32
C ALA A 31 12.04 1.83 -21.88
N VAL A 32 11.14 2.50 -21.17
CA VAL A 32 11.33 3.86 -20.68
C VAL A 32 12.27 3.83 -19.48
N ARG A 33 13.42 4.53 -19.58
CA ARG A 33 14.37 4.65 -18.47
C ARG A 33 13.72 5.41 -17.30
N VAL A 34 13.91 4.88 -16.09
CA VAL A 34 13.47 5.51 -14.86
C VAL A 34 14.58 6.40 -14.30
N THR A 35 14.22 7.62 -13.94
CA THR A 35 15.05 8.64 -13.29
C THR A 35 14.31 9.16 -12.05
N PRO A 36 14.94 9.94 -11.18
CA PRO A 36 14.20 10.56 -10.06
C PRO A 36 12.96 11.36 -10.49
N ASP A 37 12.97 11.96 -11.69
CA ASP A 37 11.89 12.81 -12.17
C ASP A 37 10.60 12.05 -12.51
N ASN A 38 10.71 10.79 -12.91
CA ASN A 38 9.57 9.93 -13.27
C ASN A 38 9.39 8.72 -12.34
N PHE A 39 10.20 8.62 -11.28
CA PHE A 39 10.21 7.45 -10.40
C PHE A 39 8.86 7.23 -9.70
N ALA A 40 8.25 8.27 -9.14
CA ALA A 40 6.97 8.14 -8.43
C ALA A 40 5.88 7.56 -9.34
N ARG A 41 5.84 8.00 -10.62
CA ARG A 41 4.95 7.47 -11.65
C ARG A 41 5.27 6.01 -11.97
N ALA A 42 6.54 5.68 -12.25
CA ALA A 42 6.95 4.33 -12.58
C ALA A 42 6.67 3.34 -11.43
N GLU A 43 6.87 3.78 -10.19
CA GLU A 43 6.58 3.00 -8.99
C GLU A 43 5.08 2.78 -8.84
N THR A 44 4.28 3.81 -9.04
CA THR A 44 2.82 3.73 -8.96
C THR A 44 2.23 2.84 -10.06
N ASP A 45 2.70 2.96 -11.30
CA ASP A 45 2.29 2.10 -12.41
C ASP A 45 2.57 0.62 -12.13
N MET A 46 3.68 0.31 -11.45
CA MET A 46 3.99 -1.04 -11.00
C MET A 46 2.94 -1.56 -9.99
N TYR A 47 2.57 -0.74 -8.99
CA TYR A 47 1.54 -1.11 -8.03
C TYR A 47 0.16 -1.21 -8.68
N PHE A 48 -0.19 -0.29 -9.57
CA PHE A 48 -1.45 -0.32 -10.32
C PHE A 48 -1.53 -1.56 -11.20
N THR A 49 -0.47 -1.89 -11.93
CA THR A 49 -0.37 -3.13 -12.74
C THR A 49 -0.63 -4.37 -11.87
N ASN A 50 -0.05 -4.43 -10.67
CA ASN A 50 -0.24 -5.55 -9.76
C ASN A 50 -1.70 -5.66 -9.26
N VAL A 51 -2.37 -4.53 -8.97
CA VAL A 51 -3.78 -4.52 -8.56
C VAL A 51 -4.68 -4.91 -9.72
N VAL A 52 -4.47 -4.34 -10.92
CA VAL A 52 -5.22 -4.70 -12.13
C VAL A 52 -5.04 -6.18 -12.48
N GLY A 53 -3.83 -6.72 -12.32
CA GLY A 53 -3.55 -8.14 -12.57
C GLY A 53 -4.32 -9.10 -11.65
N ARG A 54 -4.70 -8.67 -10.45
CA ARG A 54 -5.48 -9.49 -9.50
C ARG A 54 -6.99 -9.32 -9.66
N ALA A 55 -7.47 -8.09 -9.68
CA ALA A 55 -8.90 -7.78 -9.66
C ALA A 55 -9.51 -7.54 -11.04
N GLY A 56 -8.69 -7.12 -12.00
CA GLY A 56 -9.11 -6.47 -13.23
C GLY A 56 -9.33 -4.96 -13.03
N LEU A 57 -9.27 -4.22 -14.13
CA LEU A 57 -9.52 -2.77 -14.12
C LEU A 57 -11.00 -2.49 -13.77
N GLY A 58 -11.24 -1.45 -12.99
CA GLY A 58 -12.59 -1.03 -12.59
C GLY A 58 -13.24 -1.92 -11.51
N ARG A 59 -12.48 -2.78 -10.85
CA ARG A 59 -12.97 -3.70 -9.82
C ARG A 59 -12.15 -3.58 -8.54
N LEU A 60 -12.80 -3.91 -7.41
CA LEU A 60 -12.13 -4.01 -6.11
C LEU A 60 -11.66 -5.45 -5.86
N ASP A 61 -10.41 -5.59 -5.42
CA ASP A 61 -9.87 -6.80 -4.81
C ASP A 61 -10.01 -6.67 -3.29
N HIS A 62 -10.72 -7.60 -2.67
CA HIS A 62 -10.95 -7.61 -1.22
C HIS A 62 -9.98 -8.58 -0.54
N TYR A 63 -9.03 -8.07 0.22
CA TYR A 63 -8.16 -8.87 1.05
C TYR A 63 -8.94 -9.30 2.29
N ARG A 64 -9.32 -10.57 2.34
CA ARG A 64 -10.17 -11.13 3.40
C ARG A 64 -9.39 -11.52 4.65
N GLU A 65 -8.07 -11.57 4.54
CA GLU A 65 -7.20 -11.96 5.64
C GLU A 65 -6.12 -10.91 5.88
N LEU A 66 -5.65 -10.87 7.11
CA LEU A 66 -4.47 -10.10 7.47
C LEU A 66 -3.24 -10.69 6.77
N MET A 67 -2.27 -9.84 6.46
CA MET A 67 -1.03 -10.29 5.82
C MET A 67 -0.42 -11.49 6.56
N PRO A 68 -0.18 -12.63 5.87
CA PRO A 68 0.41 -13.80 6.47
C PRO A 68 1.82 -13.54 6.97
N ILE A 69 2.12 -13.94 8.21
CA ILE A 69 3.46 -13.76 8.81
C ILE A 69 4.55 -14.46 7.97
N ALA A 70 4.23 -15.62 7.40
CA ALA A 70 5.18 -16.38 6.57
C ALA A 70 5.48 -15.75 5.19
N ARG A 71 4.69 -14.77 4.73
CA ARG A 71 4.82 -14.15 3.40
C ARG A 71 4.60 -12.65 3.45
N GLN A 72 5.44 -11.96 4.21
CA GLN A 72 5.38 -10.51 4.32
C GLN A 72 6.06 -9.88 3.11
N THR A 73 5.33 -9.09 2.35
CA THR A 73 5.79 -8.48 1.08
C THR A 73 6.23 -7.03 1.24
N VAL A 74 6.00 -6.43 2.41
CA VAL A 74 6.35 -5.04 2.70
C VAL A 74 6.97 -4.93 4.10
N VAL A 75 7.87 -3.97 4.29
CA VAL A 75 8.45 -3.66 5.60
C VAL A 75 7.40 -2.99 6.49
N ARG A 76 7.35 -3.35 7.76
CA ARG A 76 6.38 -2.86 8.76
C ARG A 76 4.92 -2.99 8.30
N PRO A 77 4.50 -4.20 7.90
CA PRO A 77 3.14 -4.42 7.42
C PRO A 77 2.11 -4.06 8.50
N ASN A 78 0.93 -3.64 8.06
CA ASN A 78 -0.20 -3.38 8.93
C ASN A 78 -1.03 -4.66 9.12
N ARG A 79 -1.45 -4.92 10.36
CA ARG A 79 -2.38 -6.01 10.72
C ARG A 79 -3.57 -5.52 11.55
N ASP A 80 -3.86 -4.22 11.49
CA ASP A 80 -5.00 -3.63 12.19
C ASP A 80 -6.25 -3.58 11.32
N THR A 81 -6.08 -3.58 9.98
CA THR A 81 -7.20 -3.41 9.04
C THR A 81 -7.17 -4.46 7.95
N LEU A 82 -8.34 -4.86 7.46
CA LEU A 82 -8.48 -5.50 6.16
C LEU A 82 -8.56 -4.44 5.07
N TYR A 83 -8.06 -4.79 3.89
CA TYR A 83 -7.96 -3.88 2.75
C TYR A 83 -8.90 -4.29 1.63
N SER A 84 -9.37 -3.30 0.88
CA SER A 84 -9.91 -3.50 -0.47
C SER A 84 -9.26 -2.47 -1.38
N SER A 85 -8.82 -2.88 -2.57
CA SER A 85 -8.15 -1.98 -3.51
C SER A 85 -8.60 -2.21 -4.94
N GLY A 86 -8.65 -1.15 -5.74
CA GLY A 86 -8.97 -1.23 -7.15
C GLY A 86 -8.42 -0.03 -7.91
N VAL A 87 -8.09 -0.24 -9.18
CA VAL A 87 -7.65 0.80 -10.10
C VAL A 87 -8.77 1.12 -11.09
N PHE A 88 -8.96 2.40 -11.36
CA PHE A 88 -10.04 2.92 -12.19
C PHE A 88 -9.50 3.90 -13.23
N ASP A 89 -9.99 3.79 -14.49
CA ASP A 89 -9.68 4.71 -15.59
C ASP A 89 -10.71 5.84 -15.62
N LEU A 90 -10.30 7.04 -15.22
CA LEU A 90 -11.18 8.22 -15.16
C LEU A 90 -11.45 8.84 -16.54
N ASP A 91 -10.71 8.46 -17.59
CA ASP A 91 -11.03 8.84 -18.97
C ASP A 91 -12.23 8.04 -19.53
N ALA A 92 -12.48 6.85 -18.99
CA ALA A 92 -13.72 6.11 -19.29
C ALA A 92 -14.95 6.70 -18.55
N GLY A 93 -14.76 7.68 -17.70
CA GLY A 93 -15.81 8.40 -16.96
C GLY A 93 -15.60 8.40 -15.47
N SER A 94 -16.41 9.20 -14.77
CA SER A 94 -16.34 9.29 -13.31
C SER A 94 -16.70 7.98 -12.64
N VAL A 95 -16.04 7.72 -11.51
CA VAL A 95 -16.28 6.54 -10.65
C VAL A 95 -17.03 6.96 -9.41
N THR A 96 -18.09 6.22 -9.08
CA THR A 96 -18.84 6.38 -7.84
C THR A 96 -18.59 5.16 -6.96
N ILE A 97 -18.10 5.38 -5.73
CA ILE A 97 -17.89 4.34 -4.72
C ILE A 97 -18.83 4.64 -3.56
N THR A 98 -19.69 3.66 -3.25
CA THR A 98 -20.59 3.73 -2.08
C THR A 98 -20.03 2.82 -1.00
N LEU A 99 -19.67 3.42 0.12
CA LEU A 99 -19.21 2.75 1.33
C LEU A 99 -20.41 2.44 2.24
N PRO A 100 -20.49 1.24 2.84
CA PRO A 100 -21.53 0.90 3.80
C PRO A 100 -21.38 1.72 5.09
N ASP A 101 -22.47 1.85 5.84
CA ASP A 101 -22.39 2.35 7.21
C ASP A 101 -21.69 1.32 8.11
N ALA A 102 -20.56 1.69 8.65
CA ALA A 102 -19.77 0.87 9.57
C ALA A 102 -20.01 1.25 11.05
N GLY A 103 -20.96 2.14 11.34
CA GLY A 103 -21.23 2.67 12.66
C GLY A 103 -19.98 3.38 13.22
N LYS A 104 -19.53 2.95 14.40
CA LYS A 104 -18.35 3.51 15.05
C LYS A 104 -17.03 2.86 14.60
N ARG A 105 -17.08 1.85 13.72
CA ARG A 105 -15.88 1.17 13.23
C ARG A 105 -15.11 2.09 12.28
N PHE A 106 -13.79 2.16 12.43
CA PHE A 106 -12.96 2.87 11.48
C PHE A 106 -13.08 2.23 10.10
N LEU A 107 -13.53 3.04 9.16
CA LEU A 107 -13.56 2.75 7.73
C LEU A 107 -13.06 3.99 7.00
N SER A 108 -12.08 3.83 6.12
CA SER A 108 -11.53 4.90 5.30
C SER A 108 -11.42 4.49 3.85
N LEU A 109 -11.57 5.45 2.95
CA LEU A 109 -11.26 5.34 1.52
C LEU A 109 -10.23 6.41 1.18
N GLN A 110 -9.07 5.98 0.71
CA GLN A 110 -7.96 6.80 0.24
C GLN A 110 -7.90 6.70 -1.28
N ILE A 111 -7.80 7.84 -1.96
CA ILE A 111 -7.54 7.92 -3.39
C ILE A 111 -6.08 8.27 -3.60
N ILE A 112 -5.39 7.49 -4.43
CA ILE A 112 -3.99 7.71 -4.83
C ILE A 112 -3.97 7.93 -6.33
N ASP A 113 -3.35 9.01 -6.79
CA ASP A 113 -3.17 9.30 -8.20
C ASP A 113 -1.93 8.57 -8.79
N GLU A 114 -1.72 8.65 -10.10
CA GLU A 114 -0.59 7.98 -10.76
C GLU A 114 0.78 8.54 -10.37
N ASP A 115 0.86 9.74 -9.81
CA ASP A 115 2.10 10.35 -9.32
C ASP A 115 2.31 10.13 -7.81
N HIS A 116 1.52 9.23 -7.21
CA HIS A 116 1.54 8.87 -5.79
C HIS A 116 1.05 10.00 -4.86
N TYR A 117 0.37 11.02 -5.36
CA TYR A 117 -0.30 11.97 -4.47
C TYR A 117 -1.59 11.38 -3.92
N VAL A 118 -2.01 11.89 -2.77
CA VAL A 118 -3.24 11.48 -2.10
C VAL A 118 -4.18 12.69 -2.05
N PRO A 119 -4.93 12.97 -3.13
CA PRO A 119 -5.81 14.13 -3.19
C PRO A 119 -6.98 14.04 -2.22
N ILE A 120 -7.50 12.83 -1.94
CA ILE A 120 -8.75 12.64 -1.20
C ILE A 120 -8.63 11.47 -0.23
N VAL A 121 -9.05 11.71 1.02
CA VAL A 121 -9.32 10.66 2.01
C VAL A 121 -10.69 10.95 2.63
N VAL A 122 -11.57 9.94 2.66
CA VAL A 122 -12.91 10.02 3.27
C VAL A 122 -13.11 8.91 4.29
N TYR A 123 -14.06 9.12 5.21
CA TYR A 123 -14.29 8.23 6.35
C TYR A 123 -15.76 7.90 6.51
N GLY A 124 -16.03 6.70 7.02
CA GLY A 124 -17.39 6.22 7.29
C GLY A 124 -18.16 5.87 6.02
N GLY A 125 -19.46 5.60 6.18
CA GLY A 125 -20.36 5.29 5.07
C GLY A 125 -20.70 6.52 4.23
N GLY A 126 -21.13 6.28 2.98
CA GLY A 126 -21.54 7.33 2.07
C GLY A 126 -21.22 7.05 0.61
N THR A 127 -21.73 7.89 -0.26
CA THR A 127 -21.52 7.79 -1.72
C THR A 127 -20.58 8.90 -2.17
N HIS A 128 -19.47 8.53 -2.78
CA HIS A 128 -18.39 9.44 -3.20
C HIS A 128 -18.15 9.29 -4.69
N ARG A 129 -18.15 10.41 -5.41
CA ARG A 129 -17.87 10.46 -6.84
C ARG A 129 -16.50 11.06 -7.08
N PHE A 130 -15.72 10.41 -7.94
CA PHE A 130 -14.37 10.81 -8.31
C PHE A 130 -14.30 11.10 -9.80
N THR A 131 -13.73 12.24 -10.16
CA THR A 131 -13.50 12.66 -11.55
C THR A 131 -12.02 12.85 -11.80
N ARG A 132 -11.62 12.79 -13.06
CA ARG A 132 -10.24 13.07 -13.46
C ARG A 132 -9.72 14.43 -12.98
N GLU A 133 -10.58 15.45 -13.02
CA GLU A 133 -10.24 16.79 -12.56
C GLU A 133 -9.92 16.82 -11.06
N GLN A 134 -10.71 16.13 -10.24
CA GLN A 134 -10.51 16.05 -8.79
C GLN A 134 -9.26 15.25 -8.42
N VAL A 135 -8.96 14.18 -9.16
CA VAL A 135 -7.84 13.29 -8.89
C VAL A 135 -6.54 13.82 -9.48
N GLY A 136 -6.59 14.39 -10.68
CA GLY A 136 -5.45 15.02 -11.37
C GLY A 136 -4.77 14.12 -12.42
N THR A 137 -5.04 12.80 -12.43
CA THR A 137 -4.46 11.84 -13.39
C THR A 137 -5.53 10.95 -14.01
N ARG A 138 -5.19 10.21 -15.10
CA ARG A 138 -6.10 9.30 -15.78
C ARG A 138 -6.54 8.15 -14.89
N TYR A 139 -5.59 7.52 -14.23
CA TYR A 139 -5.90 6.43 -13.33
C TYR A 139 -5.88 6.89 -11.88
N MET A 140 -6.71 6.25 -11.09
CA MET A 140 -6.67 6.35 -9.63
C MET A 140 -6.68 4.95 -9.00
N LEU A 141 -6.03 4.82 -7.86
CA LEU A 141 -6.24 3.69 -6.97
C LEU A 141 -7.17 4.12 -5.83
N ALA A 142 -8.22 3.34 -5.62
CA ALA A 142 -9.05 3.41 -4.42
C ALA A 142 -8.57 2.36 -3.42
N GLY A 143 -8.07 2.81 -2.26
CA GLY A 143 -7.61 1.96 -1.17
C GLY A 143 -8.53 2.11 0.04
N ILE A 144 -9.25 1.05 0.40
CA ILE A 144 -10.21 1.05 1.52
C ILE A 144 -9.61 0.25 2.67
N ARG A 145 -9.74 0.77 3.90
CA ARG A 145 -9.28 0.14 5.14
C ARG A 145 -10.43 0.02 6.12
N ILE A 146 -10.62 -1.16 6.68
CA ILE A 146 -11.65 -1.44 7.71
C ILE A 146 -10.96 -2.06 8.91
N LEU A 147 -11.07 -1.41 10.08
CA LEU A 147 -10.49 -1.91 11.35
C LEU A 147 -11.10 -3.26 11.71
N ILE A 148 -10.25 -4.19 12.15
CA ILE A 148 -10.64 -5.53 12.56
C ILE A 148 -10.07 -5.87 13.95
N ASP A 149 -10.83 -6.62 14.74
CA ASP A 149 -10.29 -7.37 15.87
C ASP A 149 -9.78 -8.74 15.37
N PRO A 150 -8.47 -8.92 15.26
CA PRO A 150 -7.92 -10.19 14.74
C PRO A 150 -8.08 -11.37 15.68
N THR A 151 -8.54 -11.14 16.92
CA THR A 151 -8.74 -12.17 17.94
C THR A 151 -10.18 -12.67 17.99
N ASP A 152 -11.11 -12.02 17.28
CA ASP A 152 -12.53 -12.40 17.20
C ASP A 152 -12.90 -12.81 15.77
N ALA A 153 -13.12 -14.11 15.55
CA ALA A 153 -13.56 -14.62 14.26
C ALA A 153 -14.90 -14.01 13.79
N LYS A 154 -15.83 -13.70 14.71
CA LYS A 154 -17.09 -13.05 14.38
C LYS A 154 -16.90 -11.61 13.93
N ASP A 155 -15.82 -10.98 14.37
CA ASP A 155 -15.48 -9.64 13.88
C ASP A 155 -14.97 -9.68 12.43
N ALA A 156 -14.22 -10.72 12.08
CA ALA A 156 -13.80 -10.94 10.69
C ALA A 156 -15.02 -11.10 9.75
N GLU A 157 -16.03 -11.87 10.14
CA GLU A 157 -17.26 -12.03 9.39
C GLU A 157 -17.98 -10.68 9.16
N LYS A 158 -18.05 -9.81 10.19
CA LYS A 158 -18.63 -8.47 10.08
C LYS A 158 -17.83 -7.59 9.11
N VAL A 159 -16.50 -7.65 9.16
CA VAL A 159 -15.65 -6.88 8.25
C VAL A 159 -15.80 -7.38 6.81
N HIS A 160 -15.91 -8.70 6.59
CA HIS A 160 -16.19 -9.26 5.27
C HIS A 160 -17.54 -8.80 4.73
N ALA A 161 -18.58 -8.79 5.56
CA ALA A 161 -19.89 -8.27 5.16
C ALA A 161 -19.84 -6.77 4.77
N LEU A 162 -19.03 -5.98 5.49
CA LEU A 162 -18.80 -4.58 5.11
C LEU A 162 -18.06 -4.47 3.77
N GLN A 163 -17.03 -5.31 3.53
CA GLN A 163 -16.34 -5.34 2.24
C GLN A 163 -17.30 -5.71 1.10
N ASP A 164 -18.17 -6.72 1.28
CA ASP A 164 -19.15 -7.16 0.29
C ASP A 164 -20.22 -6.10 0.00
N ALA A 165 -20.50 -5.23 0.95
CA ALA A 165 -21.46 -4.14 0.79
C ALA A 165 -20.91 -2.90 0.08
N ILE A 166 -19.61 -2.84 -0.21
CA ILE A 166 -19.02 -1.76 -0.98
C ILE A 166 -19.50 -1.88 -2.45
N LYS A 167 -20.02 -0.79 -3.00
CA LYS A 167 -20.50 -0.74 -4.38
C LYS A 167 -19.65 0.20 -5.21
N VAL A 168 -19.37 -0.19 -6.44
CA VAL A 168 -18.68 0.62 -7.45
C VAL A 168 -19.58 0.78 -8.65
N SER A 169 -19.69 1.99 -9.18
CA SER A 169 -20.40 2.30 -10.41
C SER A 169 -19.54 3.19 -11.30
N GLN A 170 -19.33 2.75 -12.53
CA GLN A 170 -18.65 3.52 -13.58
C GLN A 170 -19.43 3.30 -14.89
N PRO A 171 -20.40 4.18 -15.22
CA PRO A 171 -21.31 3.98 -16.35
C PRO A 171 -20.62 3.87 -17.71
N GLY A 172 -19.45 4.51 -17.89
CA GLY A 172 -18.65 4.42 -19.12
C GLY A 172 -17.89 3.09 -19.28
N GLY A 173 -18.03 2.16 -18.31
CA GLY A 173 -17.25 0.92 -18.28
C GLY A 173 -15.85 1.12 -17.66
N PRO A 174 -15.05 0.04 -17.58
CA PRO A 174 -13.75 0.07 -16.91
C PRO A 174 -12.66 0.81 -17.67
N GLY A 175 -12.84 1.06 -18.98
CA GLY A 175 -11.78 1.64 -19.82
C GLY A 175 -10.68 0.64 -20.18
N ALA A 176 -9.46 1.14 -20.38
CA ALA A 176 -8.28 0.34 -20.69
C ALA A 176 -7.11 0.76 -19.78
N PHE A 177 -6.35 -0.22 -19.28
CA PHE A 177 -5.15 0.08 -18.50
C PHE A 177 -3.91 0.03 -19.40
N GLU A 178 -3.27 1.16 -19.53
CA GLU A 178 -2.09 1.38 -20.37
C GLU A 178 -0.99 2.02 -19.51
N ALA A 179 0.04 1.27 -19.21
CA ALA A 179 1.22 1.77 -18.53
C ALA A 179 2.43 1.69 -19.46
N PRO A 180 3.37 2.65 -19.42
CA PRO A 180 4.63 2.56 -20.13
C PRO A 180 5.40 1.29 -19.73
N GLN A 181 6.18 0.75 -20.66
CA GLN A 181 7.12 -0.30 -20.30
C GLN A 181 8.34 0.32 -19.61
N TRP A 182 8.28 0.40 -18.28
CA TRP A 182 9.37 0.95 -17.48
C TRP A 182 10.58 0.01 -17.45
N ASP A 183 11.80 0.56 -17.57
CA ASP A 183 13.03 -0.19 -17.39
C ASP A 183 13.23 -0.56 -15.92
N LYS A 184 13.04 -1.83 -15.60
CA LYS A 184 13.09 -2.36 -14.23
C LYS A 184 14.46 -2.20 -13.55
N ALA A 185 15.56 -2.20 -14.34
CA ALA A 185 16.90 -2.07 -13.78
C ALA A 185 17.13 -0.65 -13.26
N SER A 186 16.84 0.38 -14.07
CA SER A 186 16.92 1.78 -13.64
C SER A 186 15.91 2.11 -12.55
N GLN A 187 14.67 1.55 -12.59
CA GLN A 187 13.70 1.70 -11.52
C GLN A 187 14.22 1.18 -10.18
N LYS A 188 14.82 -0.02 -10.20
CA LYS A 188 15.45 -0.59 -9.00
C LYS A 188 16.61 0.27 -8.50
N GLN A 189 17.47 0.75 -9.39
CA GLN A 189 18.59 1.61 -9.03
C GLN A 189 18.13 2.88 -8.31
N VAL A 190 17.10 3.56 -8.82
CA VAL A 190 16.54 4.75 -8.18
C VAL A 190 15.90 4.40 -6.84
N ARG A 191 15.14 3.31 -6.76
CA ARG A 191 14.52 2.84 -5.50
C ARG A 191 15.57 2.56 -4.43
N ASP A 192 16.65 1.87 -4.76
CA ASP A 192 17.71 1.54 -3.81
C ASP A 192 18.41 2.82 -3.30
N ALA A 193 18.68 3.79 -4.16
CA ALA A 193 19.26 5.08 -3.78
C ALA A 193 18.33 5.87 -2.84
N LEU A 194 17.03 5.92 -3.14
CA LEU A 194 16.02 6.57 -2.27
C LEU A 194 15.85 5.81 -0.96
N GLY A 195 15.96 4.48 -0.98
CA GLY A 195 15.97 3.65 0.22
C GLY A 195 17.14 3.97 1.15
N ALA A 196 18.33 4.22 0.60
CA ALA A 196 19.48 4.67 1.38
C ALA A 196 19.23 6.06 1.99
N LEU A 197 18.66 6.99 1.23
CA LEU A 197 18.30 8.32 1.72
C LEU A 197 17.25 8.29 2.84
N ARG A 198 16.38 7.27 2.88
CA ARG A 198 15.38 7.12 3.95
C ARG A 198 16.00 7.12 5.35
N ALA A 199 17.21 6.59 5.51
CA ALA A 199 17.90 6.55 6.80
C ALA A 199 18.29 7.94 7.32
N THR A 200 18.36 8.95 6.45
CA THR A 200 18.73 10.33 6.80
C THR A 200 17.51 11.22 7.14
N VAL A 201 16.29 10.72 6.93
CA VAL A 201 15.04 11.46 7.17
C VAL A 201 14.42 10.98 8.49
N PRO A 202 14.11 11.86 9.44
CA PRO A 202 13.65 11.46 10.78
C PRO A 202 12.24 10.83 10.75
N ASP A 203 11.37 11.31 9.85
CA ASP A 203 9.97 10.90 9.80
C ASP A 203 9.41 10.99 8.36
N PHE A 204 8.12 10.71 8.19
CA PHE A 204 7.39 10.84 6.93
C PHE A 204 6.49 12.09 6.87
N LYS A 205 6.69 13.07 7.75
CA LYS A 205 5.90 14.31 7.72
C LYS A 205 5.98 14.93 6.33
N ARG A 206 4.81 15.30 5.79
CA ARG A 206 4.64 15.88 4.45
C ARG A 206 5.14 15.00 3.29
N ALA A 207 5.29 13.68 3.49
CA ALA A 207 5.62 12.76 2.41
C ALA A 207 4.40 12.40 1.56
N PHE A 208 3.21 12.41 2.13
CA PHE A 208 1.95 12.02 1.49
C PHE A 208 0.90 13.12 1.62
N GLY A 209 0.06 13.24 0.61
CA GLY A 209 -1.01 14.24 0.58
C GLY A 209 -1.28 14.79 -0.81
N PRO A 210 -2.14 15.82 -0.92
CA PRO A 210 -2.35 16.54 -2.16
C PRO A 210 -1.04 17.15 -2.69
N ARG A 211 -0.88 17.25 -4.02
CA ARG A 211 0.33 17.70 -4.70
C ARG A 211 0.93 18.99 -4.11
N GLY A 212 0.13 19.98 -3.80
CA GLY A 212 0.59 21.26 -3.23
C GLY A 212 0.95 21.24 -1.75
N GLN A 213 0.77 20.11 -1.02
CA GLN A 213 0.94 20.02 0.42
C GLN A 213 2.11 19.14 0.85
N VAL A 214 2.69 18.37 -0.05
CA VAL A 214 3.84 17.51 0.23
C VAL A 214 5.17 18.23 0.05
N ASP A 215 6.20 17.76 0.73
CA ASP A 215 7.59 18.09 0.43
C ASP A 215 8.07 17.18 -0.71
N PRO A 216 8.58 17.71 -1.83
CA PRO A 216 8.91 16.90 -3.00
C PRO A 216 10.00 15.86 -2.74
N VAL A 217 10.98 16.15 -1.89
CA VAL A 217 12.04 15.19 -1.53
C VAL A 217 11.49 14.08 -0.66
N ARG A 218 10.69 14.44 0.35
CA ARG A 218 10.03 13.46 1.24
C ARG A 218 9.01 12.62 0.50
N HIS A 219 8.28 13.22 -0.45
CA HIS A 219 7.34 12.50 -1.31
C HIS A 219 8.06 11.44 -2.16
N LEU A 220 9.19 11.78 -2.78
CA LEU A 220 9.97 10.87 -3.59
C LEU A 220 10.53 9.70 -2.75
N ILE A 221 11.09 9.99 -1.56
CA ILE A 221 11.53 8.97 -0.61
C ILE A 221 10.35 8.12 -0.13
N GLY A 222 9.22 8.73 0.14
CA GLY A 222 7.99 8.07 0.55
C GLY A 222 7.46 7.11 -0.51
N ALA A 223 7.47 7.51 -1.78
CA ALA A 223 7.09 6.66 -2.90
C ALA A 223 7.95 5.38 -2.99
N ALA A 224 9.25 5.49 -2.70
CA ALA A 224 10.17 4.36 -2.72
C ALA A 224 10.06 3.42 -1.50
N THR A 225 9.73 3.95 -0.32
CA THR A 225 9.93 3.24 0.95
C THR A 225 8.67 3.04 1.79
N ALA A 226 7.57 3.71 1.44
CA ALA A 226 6.30 3.64 2.16
C ALA A 226 5.11 3.92 1.22
N TRP A 227 5.11 3.32 0.03
CA TRP A 227 4.08 3.53 -0.98
C TRP A 227 2.68 3.26 -0.41
N GLY A 228 1.72 4.12 -0.75
CA GLY A 228 0.35 4.06 -0.24
C GLY A 228 0.18 4.65 1.17
N GLY A 229 1.17 5.39 1.68
CA GLY A 229 1.10 6.11 2.95
C GLY A 229 -0.04 7.12 2.99
N ASN A 230 -0.53 7.42 4.21
CA ASN A 230 -1.58 8.41 4.41
C ASN A 230 -0.98 9.81 4.63
N PRO A 231 -1.71 10.88 4.27
CA PRO A 231 -1.39 12.24 4.72
C PRO A 231 -1.30 12.32 6.25
N ASP A 232 -0.46 13.21 6.80
CA ASP A 232 -0.21 13.31 8.24
C ASP A 232 -1.49 13.46 9.07
N LYS A 233 -2.46 14.25 8.58
CA LYS A 233 -3.78 14.44 9.22
C LYS A 233 -4.64 13.18 9.23
N ASP A 234 -4.33 12.20 8.38
CA ASP A 234 -5.09 10.96 8.23
C ASP A 234 -4.41 9.78 8.95
N ALA A 235 -3.07 9.75 8.98
CA ALA A 235 -2.32 8.88 9.87
C ALA A 235 -0.89 9.38 10.14
N THR A 236 -0.48 9.36 11.39
CA THR A 236 0.89 9.64 11.83
C THR A 236 1.55 8.36 12.33
N TYR A 237 2.82 8.19 12.01
CA TYR A 237 3.59 6.99 12.29
C TYR A 237 4.83 7.33 13.11
N LEU A 238 4.96 6.72 14.31
CA LEU A 238 6.10 6.87 15.19
C LEU A 238 6.91 5.57 15.19
N ASN A 239 8.15 5.63 14.72
CA ASN A 239 9.07 4.50 14.75
C ASN A 239 9.97 4.63 15.96
N VAL A 240 9.99 3.62 16.82
CA VAL A 240 10.79 3.59 18.05
C VAL A 240 11.69 2.35 18.05
N THR A 241 12.98 2.58 18.26
CA THR A 241 13.96 1.54 18.50
C THR A 241 14.50 1.71 19.92
N PRO A 242 14.09 0.90 20.91
CA PRO A 242 14.56 1.01 22.27
C PRO A 242 16.08 0.80 22.37
N ALA A 243 16.74 1.54 23.27
CA ALA A 243 18.18 1.43 23.48
C ALA A 243 18.61 0.01 23.90
N LYS A 244 17.78 -0.67 24.72
CA LYS A 244 17.95 -2.09 25.07
C LYS A 244 16.96 -2.95 24.32
N ASN A 245 17.25 -3.24 23.07
CA ASN A 245 16.41 -4.10 22.22
C ASN A 245 16.99 -5.52 22.07
N ASP A 246 17.53 -6.07 23.17
CA ASP A 246 18.18 -7.38 23.25
C ASP A 246 17.23 -8.60 23.11
N GLY A 247 15.90 -8.36 23.10
CA GLY A 247 14.88 -9.40 23.04
C GLY A 247 14.59 -10.08 24.41
N ALA A 248 15.26 -9.67 25.47
CA ALA A 248 15.13 -10.24 26.82
C ALA A 248 14.68 -9.20 27.86
N THR A 249 15.20 -7.99 27.79
CA THR A 249 14.84 -6.91 28.72
C THR A 249 13.37 -6.51 28.52
N VAL A 250 12.58 -6.67 29.60
CA VAL A 250 11.16 -6.29 29.59
C VAL A 250 11.06 -4.75 29.56
N HIS A 251 10.19 -4.22 28.70
CA HIS A 251 9.88 -2.80 28.66
C HIS A 251 8.39 -2.58 28.91
N ARG A 252 8.05 -1.38 29.38
CA ARG A 252 6.66 -0.95 29.59
C ARG A 252 6.45 0.48 29.13
N LEU A 253 5.25 0.74 28.66
CA LEU A 253 4.72 2.10 28.51
C LEU A 253 3.30 2.12 29.09
N THR A 254 2.86 3.29 29.55
CA THR A 254 1.47 3.52 29.94
C THR A 254 0.98 4.75 29.22
N VAL A 255 -0.15 4.62 28.55
CA VAL A 255 -0.79 5.71 27.80
C VAL A 255 -2.21 5.92 28.29
N GLY A 256 -2.59 7.17 28.48
CA GLY A 256 -3.96 7.58 28.80
C GLY A 256 -4.83 7.73 27.55
N ALA A 257 -5.66 8.76 27.54
CA ALA A 257 -6.46 9.10 26.35
C ALA A 257 -5.54 9.54 25.20
N VAL A 258 -5.57 8.82 24.09
CA VAL A 258 -4.84 9.18 22.89
C VAL A 258 -5.73 10.09 22.03
N PRO A 259 -5.29 11.32 21.66
CA PRO A 259 -6.11 12.27 20.94
C PRO A 259 -6.19 11.94 19.44
N VAL A 260 -6.93 10.90 19.11
CA VAL A 260 -7.25 10.47 17.74
C VAL A 260 -8.75 10.33 17.56
N ASP A 261 -9.25 10.65 16.37
CA ASP A 261 -10.65 10.43 15.99
C ASP A 261 -10.88 9.08 15.30
N GLY A 262 -9.80 8.39 14.92
CA GLY A 262 -9.81 7.04 14.38
C GLY A 262 -9.48 6.03 15.47
N PHE A 263 -8.32 5.43 15.36
CA PHE A 263 -7.79 4.48 16.35
C PHE A 263 -6.27 4.61 16.44
N TRP A 264 -5.68 4.02 17.45
CA TRP A 264 -4.23 3.86 17.57
C TRP A 264 -3.83 2.39 17.64
N SER A 265 -2.62 2.09 17.20
CA SER A 265 -2.04 0.76 17.34
C SER A 265 -0.55 0.80 17.63
N ILE A 266 -0.05 -0.32 18.19
CA ILE A 266 1.37 -0.61 18.35
C ILE A 266 1.65 -1.94 17.66
N SER A 267 2.66 -1.99 16.80
CA SER A 267 3.13 -3.23 16.19
C SER A 267 4.63 -3.40 16.44
N VAL A 268 5.03 -4.60 16.89
CA VAL A 268 6.43 -4.94 17.17
C VAL A 268 7.00 -5.74 16.00
N TYR A 269 8.20 -5.37 15.58
CA TYR A 269 8.93 -5.98 14.47
C TYR A 269 10.33 -6.40 14.88
N ASN A 270 10.93 -7.31 14.13
CA ASN A 270 12.33 -7.67 14.24
C ASN A 270 13.25 -6.54 13.69
N ALA A 271 14.57 -6.74 13.74
CA ALA A 271 15.56 -5.76 13.28
C ALA A 271 15.37 -5.32 11.81
N GLN A 272 14.82 -6.18 10.96
CA GLN A 272 14.56 -5.92 9.55
C GLN A 272 13.20 -5.25 9.30
N GLY A 273 12.38 -5.08 10.34
CA GLY A 273 11.05 -4.47 10.23
C GLY A 273 9.94 -5.44 9.82
N TYR A 274 10.10 -6.73 10.07
CA TYR A 274 9.09 -7.75 9.82
C TYR A 274 8.57 -8.34 11.12
N PHE A 275 7.35 -8.85 11.13
CA PHE A 275 6.88 -9.71 12.20
C PHE A 275 7.70 -10.99 12.22
N ASP A 276 8.09 -11.44 13.41
CA ASP A 276 8.84 -12.68 13.57
C ASP A 276 7.89 -13.82 13.90
N ALA A 277 8.02 -14.95 13.22
CA ALA A 277 7.14 -16.10 13.40
C ALA A 277 7.23 -16.75 14.82
N SER A 278 8.30 -16.48 15.56
CA SER A 278 8.46 -16.93 16.95
C SER A 278 7.66 -16.10 17.95
N GLN A 279 7.15 -14.93 17.56
CA GLN A 279 6.34 -14.07 18.42
C GLN A 279 4.93 -14.63 18.55
N SER A 280 4.42 -14.72 19.76
CA SER A 280 3.02 -15.11 20.04
C SER A 280 2.04 -13.94 19.95
N SER A 281 2.54 -12.69 20.09
CA SER A 281 1.74 -11.46 20.03
C SER A 281 2.62 -10.34 19.52
N PHE A 282 2.21 -9.65 18.46
CA PHE A 282 3.02 -8.63 17.79
C PHE A 282 2.26 -7.34 17.47
N THR A 283 0.98 -7.27 17.74
CA THR A 283 0.18 -6.06 17.53
C THR A 283 -0.88 -5.90 18.61
N LEU A 284 -1.15 -4.64 18.95
CA LEU A 284 -2.20 -4.22 19.88
C LEU A 284 -2.78 -2.92 19.35
N ASN A 285 -4.10 -2.78 19.36
CA ASN A 285 -4.76 -1.53 18.99
C ASN A 285 -5.81 -1.12 20.03
N SER A 286 -6.37 0.08 19.86
CA SER A 286 -7.36 0.63 20.81
C SER A 286 -8.65 -0.20 20.93
N LEU A 287 -8.94 -1.09 19.97
CA LEU A 287 -10.07 -2.02 20.03
C LEU A 287 -9.75 -3.24 20.91
N THR A 288 -8.53 -3.77 20.80
CA THR A 288 -8.10 -5.01 21.50
C THR A 288 -7.45 -4.74 22.85
N ALA A 289 -7.01 -3.51 23.11
CA ALA A 289 -6.34 -3.11 24.34
C ALA A 289 -7.26 -3.21 25.57
N LYS A 290 -6.78 -3.85 26.63
CA LYS A 290 -7.46 -3.88 27.92
C LYS A 290 -7.09 -2.64 28.72
N LYS A 291 -8.09 -1.86 29.13
CA LYS A 291 -7.93 -0.66 29.94
C LYS A 291 -7.92 -0.98 31.42
N SER A 292 -7.12 -0.25 32.16
CA SER A 292 -7.17 -0.19 33.64
C SER A 292 -8.43 0.57 34.10
N PRO A 293 -8.81 0.47 35.40
CA PRO A 293 -9.98 1.19 35.94
C PRO A 293 -9.93 2.71 35.77
N ASP A 294 -8.73 3.30 35.74
CA ASP A 294 -8.50 4.72 35.48
C ASP A 294 -8.53 5.12 34.00
N GLY A 295 -8.82 4.15 33.10
CA GLY A 295 -8.90 4.35 31.66
C GLY A 295 -7.57 4.30 30.94
N THR A 296 -6.44 4.13 31.64
CA THR A 296 -5.11 3.98 31.01
C THR A 296 -4.92 2.61 30.38
N VAL A 297 -3.98 2.51 29.45
CA VAL A 297 -3.52 1.25 28.86
C VAL A 297 -2.02 1.10 29.16
N THR A 298 -1.67 0.09 29.95
CA THR A 298 -0.28 -0.31 30.11
C THR A 298 0.04 -1.42 29.14
N VAL A 299 1.07 -1.23 28.32
CA VAL A 299 1.59 -2.20 27.35
C VAL A 299 2.94 -2.70 27.83
N GLN A 300 3.10 -4.02 27.90
CA GLN A 300 4.37 -4.67 28.21
C GLN A 300 4.96 -5.26 26.92
N PHE A 301 6.28 -5.11 26.79
CA PHE A 301 7.07 -5.70 25.72
C PHE A 301 8.03 -6.72 26.31
N GLY A 302 7.91 -7.98 25.91
CA GLY A 302 8.67 -9.11 26.44
C GLY A 302 8.12 -9.68 27.75
N GLY A 303 8.61 -10.88 28.13
CA GLY A 303 8.18 -11.58 29.33
C GLY A 303 6.71 -12.03 29.30
N CYS A 304 6.15 -12.30 28.13
CA CYS A 304 4.72 -12.56 27.96
C CYS A 304 4.22 -13.89 28.53
N ASN A 305 5.07 -14.83 28.88
CA ASN A 305 4.67 -16.14 29.42
C ASN A 305 3.95 -16.09 30.78
N LYS A 306 4.15 -14.97 31.52
CA LYS A 306 3.48 -14.69 32.80
C LYS A 306 2.70 -13.37 32.72
N ALA A 307 2.29 -13.00 31.54
CA ALA A 307 2.00 -11.64 31.24
C ALA A 307 0.61 -11.19 31.63
N PRO A 308 0.48 -9.94 32.01
CA PRO A 308 -0.79 -9.23 32.01
C PRO A 308 -1.37 -9.15 30.60
N ALA A 309 -2.62 -8.77 30.50
CA ALA A 309 -3.21 -8.32 29.24
C ALA A 309 -2.32 -7.24 28.60
N ASN A 310 -2.37 -7.08 27.27
CA ASN A 310 -1.55 -6.11 26.51
C ASN A 310 -0.04 -6.43 26.49
N CYS A 311 0.36 -7.69 26.41
CA CYS A 311 1.75 -8.05 26.24
C CYS A 311 2.08 -8.28 24.76
N LEU A 312 3.17 -7.69 24.30
CA LEU A 312 3.73 -7.86 22.96
C LEU A 312 5.07 -8.59 23.06
N SER A 313 5.22 -9.66 22.28
CA SER A 313 6.45 -10.45 22.26
C SER A 313 7.56 -9.68 21.55
N ILE A 314 8.80 -9.81 22.07
CA ILE A 314 9.99 -9.19 21.50
C ILE A 314 11.02 -10.23 21.10
N VAL A 315 11.89 -9.87 20.16
CA VAL A 315 13.02 -10.67 19.68
C VAL A 315 14.29 -9.79 19.64
N PRO A 316 15.49 -10.33 19.58
CA PRO A 316 16.70 -9.52 19.48
C PRO A 316 16.64 -8.52 18.31
N GLY A 317 17.01 -7.28 18.56
CA GLY A 317 16.95 -6.19 17.59
C GLY A 317 15.54 -5.61 17.35
N TRP A 318 14.56 -5.94 18.20
CA TRP A 318 13.18 -5.48 18.05
C TRP A 318 13.07 -3.96 18.02
N ASN A 319 12.08 -3.52 17.27
CA ASN A 319 11.62 -2.15 17.24
C ASN A 319 10.08 -2.15 17.15
N TYR A 320 9.45 -1.02 17.36
CA TYR A 320 8.01 -0.94 17.22
C TYR A 320 7.56 0.32 16.48
N MET A 321 6.38 0.25 15.92
CA MET A 321 5.71 1.38 15.29
C MET A 321 4.40 1.65 16.01
N VAL A 322 4.18 2.92 16.38
CA VAL A 322 2.88 3.42 16.79
C VAL A 322 2.20 4.03 15.56
N ARG A 323 0.95 3.65 15.31
CA ARG A 323 0.10 4.25 14.28
C ARG A 323 -1.03 5.01 14.95
N LEU A 324 -1.19 6.27 14.55
CA LEU A 324 -2.19 7.20 15.07
C LEU A 324 -3.09 7.59 13.90
N TYR A 325 -4.27 6.97 13.79
CA TYR A 325 -5.21 7.23 12.69
C TYR A 325 -6.17 8.37 13.03
N ARG A 326 -6.28 9.35 12.13
CA ARG A 326 -6.99 10.61 12.32
C ARG A 326 -6.50 11.34 13.58
N PRO A 327 -5.19 11.63 13.66
CA PRO A 327 -4.62 12.35 14.78
C PRO A 327 -5.25 13.74 14.88
N ARG A 328 -5.53 14.17 16.11
CA ARG A 328 -6.00 15.51 16.40
C ARG A 328 -4.84 16.52 16.36
N PRO A 329 -5.15 17.85 16.32
CA PRO A 329 -4.13 18.89 16.27
C PRO A 329 -3.02 18.74 17.33
N GLU A 330 -3.37 18.31 18.54
CA GLU A 330 -2.41 18.14 19.64
C GLU A 330 -1.25 17.21 19.29
N ILE A 331 -1.51 16.17 18.46
CA ILE A 331 -0.47 15.27 17.94
C ILE A 331 0.30 15.93 16.79
N LEU A 332 -0.43 16.54 15.84
CA LEU A 332 0.16 17.14 14.64
C LEU A 332 1.10 18.29 14.99
N ASP A 333 0.75 19.08 16.00
CA ASP A 333 1.51 20.23 16.50
C ASP A 333 2.53 19.84 17.57
N SER A 334 2.68 18.53 17.84
CA SER A 334 3.62 17.99 18.85
C SER A 334 3.37 18.48 20.29
N GLN A 335 2.16 18.95 20.59
CA GLN A 335 1.74 19.32 21.96
C GLN A 335 1.46 18.08 22.82
N TRP A 336 1.11 16.99 22.20
CA TRP A 336 0.94 15.68 22.81
C TRP A 336 1.84 14.66 22.12
N VAL A 337 2.60 13.90 22.93
CA VAL A 337 3.53 12.89 22.43
C VAL A 337 3.14 11.53 22.98
N PHE A 338 3.10 10.52 22.11
CA PHE A 338 2.87 9.14 22.54
C PHE A 338 4.07 8.69 23.41
N PRO A 339 3.83 8.11 24.60
CA PRO A 339 4.92 7.70 25.49
C PRO A 339 5.76 6.58 24.86
N GLU A 340 7.06 6.62 25.11
CA GLU A 340 7.98 5.57 24.69
C GLU A 340 8.12 4.47 25.74
N ALA A 341 8.33 3.22 25.27
CA ALA A 341 8.58 2.10 26.14
C ALA A 341 9.93 2.23 26.86
N GLN A 342 9.89 2.09 28.19
CA GLN A 342 11.07 2.15 29.05
C GLN A 342 11.37 0.76 29.64
N PRO A 343 12.65 0.41 29.90
CA PRO A 343 12.98 -0.80 30.62
C PRO A 343 12.21 -0.87 31.93
N ALA A 344 11.56 -2.00 32.18
CA ALA A 344 10.89 -2.24 33.45
C ALA A 344 11.92 -2.70 34.50
N PRO A 345 11.77 -2.27 35.76
CA PRO A 345 12.62 -2.70 36.87
C PRO A 345 12.51 -4.21 37.11
#